data_82a1f1bc079658f69a3d0195b6e1ca8c
#
_entry.id   82a1f1bc079658f69a3d0195b6e1ca8c
#
_cell.length_a   1.000
_cell.length_b   1.000
_cell.length_c   1.000
_cell.angle_alpha   90.00
_cell.angle_beta   90.00
_cell.angle_gamma   90.00
#
_symmetry.space_group_name_H-M   'P 1'
#
loop_
_entity.id
_entity.type
_entity.pdbx_description
1 polymer ?
#
loop_
_entity_poly.entity_id
_entity_poly.type
_entity_poly.pdbx_seq_one_letter_code
_entity_poly.pdbx_strand_id
1 'polypeptide(L)' 'MKYEMNWNELRKKLKQNYPQLTTIDLLTVDGEEDDMLRMVEYKLGKTKNEMQEIIALL' A
#
# COMPACT_ATOMS: atom_id res chain seq x y z
N MET A 1 10.82 -14.56 0.55
CA MET A 1 9.92 -13.65 1.23
C MET A 1 10.22 -12.21 0.88
N LYS A 2 9.22 -11.45 0.42
CA LYS A 2 9.47 -10.10 -0.05
C LYS A 2 9.35 -9.07 1.05
N TYR A 3 8.35 -9.21 1.88
CA TYR A 3 8.09 -8.24 2.95
C TYR A 3 7.94 -8.99 4.25
N GLU A 4 8.55 -8.44 5.29
CA GLU A 4 8.36 -8.96 6.65
C GLU A 4 7.34 -8.12 7.40
N MET A 5 6.74 -7.19 6.72
CA MET A 5 5.85 -6.23 7.30
C MET A 5 4.45 -6.82 7.44
N ASN A 6 3.78 -6.45 8.51
CA ASN A 6 2.38 -6.81 8.71
C ASN A 6 1.51 -5.96 7.79
N TRP A 7 0.71 -6.61 6.95
CA TRP A 7 -0.10 -5.89 5.98
C TRP A 7 -1.15 -5.00 6.63
N ASN A 8 -1.67 -5.39 7.79
CA ASN A 8 -2.60 -4.53 8.52
C ASN A 8 -1.95 -3.24 8.97
N GLU A 9 -0.71 -3.34 9.44
CA GLU A 9 0.06 -2.17 9.84
C GLU A 9 0.33 -1.27 8.64
N LEU A 10 0.69 -1.88 7.52
CA LEU A 10 0.96 -1.12 6.31
C LEU A 10 -0.27 -0.35 5.87
N ARG A 11 -1.43 -0.99 5.89
CA ARG A 11 -2.66 -0.33 5.50
C ARG A 11 -2.97 0.87 6.38
N LYS A 12 -2.77 0.71 7.69
CA LYS A 12 -2.99 1.81 8.62
C LYS A 12 -2.07 2.98 8.32
N LYS A 13 -0.79 2.69 8.12
CA LYS A 13 0.19 3.73 7.86
C LYS A 13 -0.09 4.43 6.55
N LEU A 14 -0.47 3.69 5.52
CA LEU A 14 -0.81 4.29 4.25
C LEU A 14 -2.00 5.23 4.38
N LYS A 15 -3.01 4.81 5.14
CA LYS A 15 -4.18 5.65 5.32
C LYS A 15 -3.85 6.91 6.11
N GLN A 16 -2.97 6.80 7.09
CA GLN A 16 -2.57 7.95 7.89
C GLN A 16 -1.77 8.97 7.07
N ASN A 17 -0.89 8.48 6.22
CA ASN A 17 -0.04 9.35 5.42
C ASN A 17 -0.75 9.86 4.17
N TYR A 18 -1.71 9.13 3.68
CA TYR A 18 -2.45 9.48 2.46
C TYR A 18 -3.94 9.37 2.72
N PRO A 19 -4.53 10.40 3.37
CA PRO A 19 -5.94 10.32 3.75
C PRO A 19 -6.90 10.15 2.57
N GLN A 20 -6.44 10.44 1.36
CA GLN A 20 -7.28 10.26 0.19
C GLN A 20 -7.53 8.79 -0.14
N LEU A 21 -6.77 7.88 0.48
CA LEU A 21 -7.00 6.46 0.29
C LEU A 21 -8.19 6.03 1.14
N THR A 22 -9.08 5.25 0.53
CA THR A 22 -10.25 4.75 1.25
C THR A 22 -10.00 3.33 1.72
N THR A 23 -10.90 2.84 2.59
CA THR A 23 -10.81 1.47 3.05
C THR A 23 -10.89 0.50 1.88
N ILE A 24 -11.73 0.83 0.89
CA ILE A 24 -11.86 -0.03 -0.28
C ILE A 24 -10.56 -0.09 -1.08
N ASP A 25 -9.88 1.04 -1.20
CA ASP A 25 -8.60 1.08 -1.91
C ASP A 25 -7.56 0.19 -1.26
N LEU A 26 -7.64 0.04 0.05
CA LEU A 26 -6.67 -0.72 0.81
C LEU A 26 -7.14 -2.14 1.13
N LEU A 27 -8.34 -2.48 0.66
CA LEU A 27 -8.86 -3.82 0.88
C LEU A 27 -8.08 -4.81 0.04
N THR A 28 -7.66 -5.90 0.66
CA THR A 28 -6.90 -6.91 -0.05
C THR A 28 -7.34 -8.30 0.41
N VAL A 29 -7.25 -9.25 -0.52
CA VAL A 29 -7.51 -10.64 -0.24
C VAL A 29 -6.16 -11.35 -0.07
N ASP A 30 -6.14 -12.40 0.73
CA ASP A 30 -4.90 -13.15 0.94
C ASP A 30 -4.31 -13.55 -0.40
N GLY A 31 -3.03 -13.22 -0.59
CA GLY A 31 -2.33 -13.54 -1.82
C GLY A 31 -2.45 -12.50 -2.91
N GLU A 32 -3.23 -11.44 -2.70
CA GLU A 32 -3.41 -10.40 -3.70
C GLU A 32 -2.91 -9.05 -3.23
N GLU A 33 -1.89 -9.07 -2.40
CA GLU A 33 -1.31 -7.82 -1.89
C GLU A 33 -0.72 -6.96 -3.00
N ASP A 34 -0.19 -7.58 -4.04
CA ASP A 34 0.35 -6.83 -5.17
C ASP A 34 -0.74 -6.03 -5.88
N ASP A 35 -1.94 -6.58 -5.95
CA ASP A 35 -3.06 -5.84 -6.56
C ASP A 35 -3.42 -4.62 -5.74
N MET A 36 -3.40 -4.76 -4.42
CA MET A 36 -3.67 -3.64 -3.54
C MET A 36 -2.63 -2.53 -3.73
N LEU A 37 -1.35 -2.91 -3.79
CA LEU A 37 -0.29 -1.94 -4.00
C LEU A 37 -0.41 -1.26 -5.36
N ARG A 38 -0.81 -2.00 -6.38
CA ARG A 38 -1.00 -1.41 -7.70
C ARG A 38 -2.13 -0.38 -7.69
N MET A 39 -3.21 -0.68 -6.98
CA MET A 39 -4.31 0.26 -6.85
C MET A 39 -3.84 1.53 -6.15
N VAL A 40 -3.03 1.38 -5.09
CA VAL A 40 -2.50 2.53 -4.37
C VAL A 40 -1.60 3.37 -5.27
N GLU A 41 -0.75 2.72 -6.06
CA GLU A 41 0.09 3.42 -7.02
C GLU A 41 -0.75 4.30 -7.95
N TYR A 42 -1.81 3.72 -8.46
CA TYR A 42 -2.68 4.43 -9.38
C TYR A 42 -3.35 5.62 -8.71
N LYS A 43 -3.86 5.42 -7.51
CA LYS A 43 -4.54 6.48 -6.77
C LYS A 43 -3.61 7.62 -6.42
N LEU A 44 -2.38 7.31 -6.07
CA LEU A 44 -1.41 8.31 -5.66
C LEU A 44 -0.60 8.87 -6.81
N GLY A 45 -0.73 8.27 -8.00
CA GLY A 45 0.06 8.70 -9.14
C GLY A 45 1.54 8.41 -8.97
N LYS A 46 1.87 7.32 -8.30
CA LYS A 46 3.26 6.95 -8.03
C LYS A 46 3.67 5.76 -8.89
N THR A 47 4.96 5.67 -9.18
CA THR A 47 5.51 4.50 -9.85
C THR A 47 5.74 3.40 -8.84
N LYS A 48 6.00 2.20 -9.37
CA LYS A 48 6.28 1.06 -8.52
C LYS A 48 7.51 1.32 -7.64
N ASN A 49 8.55 1.90 -8.22
CA ASN A 49 9.76 2.21 -7.48
C ASN A 49 9.49 3.22 -6.38
N GLU A 50 8.68 4.24 -6.69
CA GLU A 50 8.33 5.23 -5.68
C GLU A 50 7.54 4.61 -4.54
N MET A 51 6.63 3.69 -4.85
CA MET A 51 5.88 3.00 -3.81
C MET A 51 6.77 2.17 -2.92
N GLN A 52 7.76 1.50 -3.49
CA GLN A 52 8.69 0.72 -2.68
C GLN A 52 9.47 1.61 -1.72
N GLU A 53 9.86 2.79 -2.16
CA GLU A 53 10.54 3.74 -1.28
C GLU A 53 9.62 4.22 -0.17
N ILE A 54 8.37 4.53 -0.51
CA ILE A 54 7.40 4.96 0.47
C ILE A 54 7.21 3.88 1.54
N ILE A 55 7.04 2.64 1.11
CA ILE A 55 6.83 1.54 2.04
C ILE A 55 8.03 1.37 2.95
N ALA A 56 9.23 1.53 2.42
CA ALA A 56 10.44 1.37 3.22
C ALA A 56 10.56 2.43 4.29
N LEU A 57 9.95 3.60 4.08
CA LEU A 57 10.06 4.72 5.01
C LEU A 57 8.91 4.78 6.01
N LEU A 58 7.90 3.96 5.82
CA LEU A 58 6.74 3.97 6.73
C LEU A 58 7.06 3.40 8.10
#